data_bc0dba69a16d0a8860cb31a40f5024a3
#
_entry.id   bc0dba69a16d0a8860cb31a40f5024a3
#
_cell.length_a   1.000
_cell.length_b   1.000
_cell.length_c   1.000
_cell.angle_alpha   90.00
_cell.angle_beta   90.00
_cell.angle_gamma   90.00
#
_symmetry.space_group_name_H-M   'P 1'
#
loop_
_entity.id
_entity.type
_entity.pdbx_description
1 polymer ?
#
loop_
_entity_poly.entity_id
_entity_poly.type
_entity_poly.pdbx_seq_one_letter_code
_entity_poly.pdbx_strand_id
1 'polypeptide(L)'
;DKGNSGKKAQMKQLLEFIDYEYKKGNYVLVGADFNQSLKTLTQDEINVVPKELWRAENLDKSLLPAGFKLVYDESRNSARLNNKPYVKDSEGTYGFIIDGYIASDNIEVLGVETLNQEYRYSDHNPVKLRYKLK
;
A
#
# COMPACT_ATOMS: atom_id res chain seq x y z
N ASP A 1 7.63 2.36 20.32
CA ASP A 1 7.31 3.04 19.09
C ASP A 1 5.80 3.27 18.94
N LYS A 2 5.37 4.47 19.31
CA LYS A 2 3.95 4.86 19.34
C LYS A 2 3.29 4.82 17.95
N GLY A 3 4.05 5.10 16.88
CA GLY A 3 3.53 5.09 15.52
C GLY A 3 3.18 3.69 15.02
N ASN A 4 4.01 2.70 15.31
CA ASN A 4 3.78 1.33 14.87
C ASN A 4 2.64 0.64 15.60
N SER A 5 2.48 0.89 16.90
CA SER A 5 1.35 0.33 17.66
C SER A 5 0.01 0.89 17.18
N GLY A 6 -0.05 2.17 16.83
CA GLY A 6 -1.24 2.79 16.24
C GLY A 6 -1.60 2.19 14.89
N LYS A 7 -0.64 2.02 14.00
CA LYS A 7 -0.84 1.39 12.69
C LYS A 7 -1.35 -0.04 12.81
N LYS A 8 -0.77 -0.82 13.72
CA LYS A 8 -1.21 -2.20 13.95
C LYS A 8 -2.64 -2.27 14.48
N ALA A 9 -3.01 -1.37 15.39
CA ALA A 9 -4.36 -1.29 15.93
C ALA A 9 -5.38 -0.90 14.85
N GLN A 10 -5.05 0.08 14.01
CA GLN A 10 -5.89 0.49 12.89
C GLN A 10 -6.06 -0.63 11.88
N MET A 11 -5.00 -1.33 11.55
CA MET A 11 -5.05 -2.46 10.61
C MET A 11 -5.93 -3.58 11.17
N LYS A 12 -5.78 -3.90 12.45
CA LYS A 12 -6.61 -4.92 13.11
C LYS A 12 -8.11 -4.58 13.01
N GLN A 13 -8.46 -3.33 13.33
CA GLN A 13 -9.86 -2.88 13.24
C GLN A 13 -10.39 -2.94 11.81
N LEU A 14 -9.58 -2.51 10.84
CA LEU A 14 -9.96 -2.58 9.43
C LEU A 14 -10.21 -4.02 9.00
N LEU A 15 -9.30 -4.94 9.31
CA LEU A 15 -9.40 -6.33 8.90
C LEU A 15 -10.60 -7.04 9.56
N GLU A 16 -10.89 -6.75 10.81
CA GLU A 16 -12.08 -7.25 11.49
C GLU A 16 -13.37 -6.75 10.83
N PHE A 17 -13.41 -5.47 10.47
CA PHE A 17 -14.55 -4.84 9.82
C PHE A 17 -14.81 -5.44 8.43
N ILE A 18 -13.78 -5.55 7.60
CA ILE A 18 -13.95 -6.08 6.24
C ILE A 18 -14.35 -7.56 6.25
N ASP A 19 -13.82 -8.34 7.18
CA ASP A 19 -14.20 -9.75 7.35
C ASP A 19 -15.68 -9.88 7.76
N TYR A 20 -16.12 -9.05 8.68
CA TYR A 20 -17.51 -8.98 9.09
C TYR A 20 -18.44 -8.65 7.92
N GLU A 21 -18.10 -7.65 7.12
CA GLU A 21 -18.90 -7.27 5.94
C GLU A 21 -18.91 -8.35 4.86
N TYR A 22 -17.75 -8.97 4.64
CA TYR A 22 -17.65 -10.06 3.66
C TYR A 22 -18.51 -11.26 4.05
N LYS A 23 -18.52 -11.63 5.32
CA LYS A 23 -19.33 -12.75 5.83
C LYS A 23 -20.85 -12.54 5.70
N LYS A 24 -21.28 -11.30 5.55
CA LYS A 24 -22.66 -10.98 5.20
C LYS A 24 -22.99 -11.23 3.73
N GLY A 25 -22.00 -11.57 2.90
CA GLY A 25 -22.15 -11.72 1.45
C GLY A 25 -21.88 -10.45 0.66
N ASN A 26 -21.36 -9.40 1.29
CA ASN A 26 -21.04 -8.14 0.62
C ASN A 26 -19.78 -8.23 -0.22
N TYR A 27 -19.71 -7.44 -1.29
CA TYR A 27 -18.45 -7.13 -1.95
C TYR A 27 -17.69 -6.14 -1.09
N VAL A 28 -16.39 -6.38 -0.89
CA VAL A 28 -15.56 -5.49 -0.08
C VAL A 28 -14.33 -5.07 -0.86
N LEU A 29 -14.16 -3.76 -1.02
CA LEU A 29 -13.01 -3.16 -1.67
C LEU A 29 -12.50 -2.01 -0.81
N VAL A 30 -11.23 -2.08 -0.42
CA VAL A 30 -10.55 -1.03 0.34
C VAL A 30 -9.43 -0.46 -0.49
N GLY A 31 -9.46 0.84 -0.76
CA GLY A 31 -8.35 1.58 -1.35
C GLY A 31 -7.73 2.48 -0.29
N ALA A 32 -6.43 2.41 -0.10
CA ALA A 32 -5.77 3.18 0.95
C ALA A 32 -4.28 3.41 0.71
N ASP A 33 -3.76 4.43 1.37
CA ASP A 33 -2.38 4.52 1.77
C ASP A 33 -2.22 3.71 3.07
N PHE A 34 -1.51 2.59 3.00
CA PHE A 34 -1.34 1.70 4.14
C PHE A 34 -0.18 2.10 5.04
N ASN A 35 0.63 3.07 4.64
CA ASN A 35 1.85 3.48 5.35
C ASN A 35 2.79 2.29 5.68
N GLN A 36 2.67 1.24 4.92
CA GLN A 36 3.50 0.03 4.98
C GLN A 36 3.77 -0.43 3.56
N SER A 37 4.92 -1.07 3.33
CA SER A 37 5.25 -1.59 2.00
C SER A 37 4.34 -2.76 1.65
N LEU A 38 3.64 -2.63 0.53
CA LEU A 38 2.78 -3.68 -0.02
C LEU A 38 3.61 -4.75 -0.74
N LYS A 39 4.74 -4.33 -1.33
CA LYS A 39 5.77 -5.25 -1.82
C LYS A 39 6.64 -5.66 -0.64
N THR A 40 6.87 -6.96 -0.48
CA THR A 40 7.75 -7.46 0.58
C THR A 40 9.20 -7.08 0.26
N LEU A 41 9.80 -6.27 1.12
CA LEU A 41 11.18 -5.80 1.00
C LEU A 41 12.09 -6.64 1.89
N THR A 42 13.33 -6.87 1.42
CA THR A 42 14.39 -7.41 2.27
C THR A 42 14.88 -6.34 3.25
N GLN A 43 15.59 -6.75 4.29
CA GLN A 43 16.18 -5.79 5.24
C GLN A 43 17.15 -4.84 4.54
N ASP A 44 17.94 -5.33 3.57
CA ASP A 44 18.86 -4.51 2.80
C ASP A 44 18.12 -3.45 1.97
N GLU A 45 17.00 -3.82 1.37
CA GLU A 45 16.16 -2.87 0.64
C GLU A 45 15.56 -1.79 1.56
N ILE A 46 15.13 -2.17 2.76
CA ILE A 46 14.65 -1.22 3.77
C ILE A 46 15.78 -0.28 4.19
N ASN A 47 16.98 -0.80 4.37
CA ASN A 47 18.15 -0.07 4.85
C ASN A 47 18.75 0.89 3.81
N VAL A 48 18.30 0.85 2.56
CA VAL A 48 18.69 1.85 1.55
C VAL A 48 18.29 3.25 2.00
N VAL A 49 17.14 3.38 2.69
CA VAL A 49 16.73 4.64 3.28
C VAL A 49 17.51 4.88 4.58
N PRO A 50 18.14 6.06 4.76
CA PRO A 50 18.83 6.37 6.01
C PRO A 50 17.92 6.21 7.24
N LYS A 51 18.48 5.71 8.33
CA LYS A 51 17.72 5.43 9.55
C LYS A 51 17.08 6.66 10.21
N GLU A 52 17.61 7.85 9.92
CA GLU A 52 17.11 9.14 10.40
C GLU A 52 15.81 9.55 9.69
N LEU A 53 15.54 8.94 8.53
CA LEU A 53 14.36 9.21 7.72
C LEU A 53 13.31 8.12 7.95
N TRP A 54 12.09 8.41 7.52
CA TRP A 54 11.02 7.42 7.61
C TRP A 54 11.30 6.24 6.68
N ARG A 55 11.15 5.05 7.22
CA ARG A 55 11.30 3.78 6.47
C ARG A 55 9.98 3.05 6.45
N ALA A 56 9.57 2.56 5.27
CA ALA A 56 8.42 1.69 5.18
C ALA A 56 8.77 0.31 5.75
N GLU A 57 7.96 -0.17 6.69
CA GLU A 57 7.98 -1.56 7.13
C GLU A 57 7.07 -2.38 6.24
N ASN A 58 7.32 -3.68 6.13
CA ASN A 58 6.47 -4.57 5.34
C ASN A 58 5.08 -4.72 5.97
N LEU A 59 4.05 -4.63 5.14
CA LEU A 59 2.71 -5.06 5.53
C LEU A 59 2.72 -6.58 5.72
N ASP A 60 2.21 -7.05 6.84
CA ASP A 60 2.10 -8.47 7.13
C ASP A 60 0.88 -9.06 6.42
N LYS A 61 1.12 -9.67 5.27
CA LYS A 61 0.08 -10.26 4.42
C LYS A 61 -0.63 -11.45 5.08
N SER A 62 0.02 -12.08 6.06
CA SER A 62 -0.58 -13.21 6.79
C SER A 62 -1.78 -12.80 7.64
N LEU A 63 -1.92 -11.50 7.92
CA LEU A 63 -3.05 -10.97 8.69
C LEU A 63 -4.33 -10.83 7.87
N LEU A 64 -4.26 -10.90 6.55
CA LEU A 64 -5.46 -10.81 5.71
C LEU A 64 -6.40 -11.99 5.99
N PRO A 65 -7.69 -11.72 6.25
CA PRO A 65 -8.65 -12.80 6.43
C PRO A 65 -8.80 -13.67 5.18
N ALA A 66 -9.21 -14.91 5.34
CA ALA A 66 -9.54 -15.79 4.22
C ALA A 66 -10.56 -15.11 3.29
N GLY A 67 -10.35 -15.23 1.99
CA GLY A 67 -11.21 -14.62 0.98
C GLY A 67 -10.80 -13.20 0.58
N PHE A 68 -9.66 -12.70 1.08
CA PHE A 68 -9.15 -11.38 0.69
C PHE A 68 -7.79 -11.48 0.01
N LYS A 69 -7.53 -10.52 -0.86
CA LYS A 69 -6.24 -10.38 -1.55
C LYS A 69 -5.78 -8.94 -1.51
N LEU A 70 -4.47 -8.77 -1.45
CA LEU A 70 -3.81 -7.47 -1.59
C LEU A 70 -3.53 -7.22 -3.06
N VAL A 71 -3.89 -6.03 -3.55
CA VAL A 71 -3.77 -5.65 -4.97
C VAL A 71 -2.97 -4.37 -5.06
N TYR A 72 -1.84 -4.43 -5.75
CA TYR A 72 -0.96 -3.28 -5.96
C TYR A 72 -0.14 -3.44 -7.23
N ASP A 73 0.43 -2.34 -7.70
CA ASP A 73 1.31 -2.33 -8.87
C ASP A 73 2.78 -2.35 -8.41
N GLU A 74 3.48 -3.44 -8.70
CA GLU A 74 4.91 -3.60 -8.35
C GLU A 74 5.85 -2.80 -9.25
N SER A 75 5.37 -2.34 -10.40
CA SER A 75 6.22 -1.76 -11.44
C SER A 75 6.63 -0.32 -11.18
N ARG A 76 5.99 0.35 -10.22
CA ARG A 76 6.19 1.78 -9.97
C ARG A 76 5.94 2.12 -8.52
N ASN A 77 6.78 3.00 -7.95
CA ASN A 77 6.53 3.55 -6.62
C ASN A 77 5.26 4.39 -6.61
N SER A 78 4.46 4.22 -5.55
CA SER A 78 3.23 4.97 -5.36
C SER A 78 3.44 6.23 -4.52
N ALA A 79 4.54 6.30 -3.79
CA ALA A 79 4.86 7.46 -2.96
C ALA A 79 6.37 7.69 -2.91
N ARG A 80 6.73 8.93 -2.59
CA ARG A 80 8.11 9.32 -2.33
C ARG A 80 8.26 9.95 -0.96
N LEU A 81 9.45 9.90 -0.42
CA LEU A 81 9.78 10.61 0.79
C LEU A 81 9.94 12.12 0.50
N ASN A 82 9.43 12.97 1.39
CA ASN A 82 9.49 14.43 1.28
C ASN A 82 10.74 15.03 1.93
N ASN A 83 11.88 14.33 1.86
CA ASN A 83 13.13 14.80 2.45
C ASN A 83 13.78 15.94 1.64
N LYS A 84 13.43 16.05 0.38
CA LYS A 84 13.89 17.11 -0.54
C LYS A 84 12.91 17.26 -1.71
N PRO A 85 12.99 18.36 -2.48
CA PRO A 85 12.22 18.48 -3.72
C PRO A 85 12.50 17.34 -4.68
N TYR A 86 11.47 16.89 -5.39
CA TYR A 86 11.61 15.79 -6.33
C TYR A 86 12.37 16.24 -7.58
N VAL A 87 13.43 15.52 -7.89
CA VAL A 87 14.16 15.60 -9.16
C VAL A 87 14.30 14.16 -9.66
N LYS A 88 13.80 13.90 -10.85
CA LYS A 88 13.84 12.57 -11.45
C LYS A 88 15.26 12.01 -11.47
N ASP A 89 15.40 10.76 -11.09
CA ASP A 89 16.67 10.01 -11.06
C ASP A 89 17.74 10.67 -10.20
N SER A 90 17.37 11.52 -9.25
CA SER A 90 18.35 12.15 -8.37
C SER A 90 18.70 11.25 -7.18
N GLU A 91 19.96 11.29 -6.79
CA GLU A 91 20.44 10.62 -5.58
C GLU A 91 19.70 11.13 -4.34
N GLY A 92 19.39 10.23 -3.42
CA GLY A 92 18.70 10.57 -2.17
C GLY A 92 17.20 10.79 -2.31
N THR A 93 16.61 10.48 -3.47
CA THR A 93 15.15 10.38 -3.65
C THR A 93 14.72 8.94 -3.37
N TYR A 94 13.90 8.75 -2.34
CA TYR A 94 13.44 7.42 -1.91
C TYR A 94 11.97 7.25 -2.23
N GLY A 95 11.62 6.11 -2.78
CA GLY A 95 10.26 5.78 -3.17
C GLY A 95 9.76 4.50 -2.53
N PHE A 96 8.45 4.38 -2.42
CA PHE A 96 7.77 3.28 -1.75
C PHE A 96 6.53 2.85 -2.52
N ILE A 97 6.14 1.59 -2.33
CA ILE A 97 4.84 1.08 -2.77
C ILE A 97 3.99 0.89 -1.51
N ILE A 98 3.22 1.91 -1.15
CA ILE A 98 2.40 1.94 0.07
C ILE A 98 0.92 2.16 -0.20
N ASP A 99 0.55 2.41 -1.46
CA ASP A 99 -0.82 2.64 -1.89
C ASP A 99 -1.31 1.48 -2.73
N GLY A 100 -2.50 0.99 -2.43
CA GLY A 100 -3.10 -0.13 -3.14
C GLY A 100 -4.47 -0.47 -2.58
N TYR A 101 -4.88 -1.73 -2.78
CA TYR A 101 -6.24 -2.17 -2.46
C TYR A 101 -6.22 -3.51 -1.73
N ILE A 102 -7.24 -3.70 -0.90
CA ILE A 102 -7.63 -5.03 -0.40
C ILE A 102 -8.98 -5.34 -1.04
N ALA A 103 -9.11 -6.49 -1.68
CA ALA A 103 -10.33 -6.89 -2.37
C ALA A 103 -10.79 -8.27 -1.91
N SER A 104 -12.10 -8.42 -1.71
CA SER A 104 -12.71 -9.74 -1.48
C SER A 104 -12.69 -10.58 -2.76
N ASP A 105 -12.70 -11.91 -2.62
CA ASP A 105 -12.56 -12.85 -3.75
C ASP A 105 -13.78 -12.89 -4.68
N ASN A 106 -14.90 -12.29 -4.27
CA ASN A 106 -16.06 -12.05 -5.13
C ASN A 106 -15.91 -10.81 -6.03
N ILE A 107 -14.72 -10.17 -5.99
CA ILE A 107 -14.32 -9.11 -6.91
C ILE A 107 -13.25 -9.67 -7.84
N GLU A 108 -13.50 -9.57 -9.15
CA GLU A 108 -12.49 -9.90 -10.16
C GLU A 108 -11.64 -8.67 -10.46
N VAL A 109 -10.34 -8.74 -10.22
CA VAL A 109 -9.40 -7.66 -10.55
C VAL A 109 -9.01 -7.77 -12.01
N LEU A 110 -9.34 -6.76 -12.80
CA LEU A 110 -9.02 -6.70 -14.23
C LEU A 110 -7.67 -6.01 -14.49
N GLY A 111 -7.24 -5.16 -13.59
CA GLY A 111 -5.94 -4.50 -13.68
C GLY A 111 -5.73 -3.50 -12.56
N VAL A 112 -4.47 -3.28 -12.22
CA VAL A 112 -4.03 -2.26 -11.27
C VAL A 112 -2.83 -1.54 -11.87
N GLU A 113 -2.83 -0.20 -11.81
CA GLU A 113 -1.79 0.62 -12.41
C GLU A 113 -1.51 1.84 -11.56
N THR A 114 -0.27 2.05 -11.18
CA THR A 114 0.20 3.29 -10.60
C THR A 114 0.52 4.26 -11.72
N LEU A 115 -0.20 5.39 -11.78
CA LEU A 115 -0.05 6.38 -12.84
C LEU A 115 1.17 7.23 -12.59
N ASN A 116 2.03 7.38 -13.60
CA ASN A 116 3.23 8.21 -13.49
C ASN A 116 2.89 9.69 -13.62
N GLN A 117 2.64 10.34 -12.51
CA GLN A 117 2.48 11.80 -12.45
C GLN A 117 3.77 12.54 -12.14
N GLU A 118 4.88 11.80 -12.00
CA GLU A 118 6.19 12.35 -11.62
C GLU A 118 6.11 13.20 -10.34
N TYR A 119 5.17 12.87 -9.46
CA TYR A 119 4.91 13.57 -8.18
C TYR A 119 4.68 15.09 -8.36
N ARG A 120 4.06 15.46 -9.49
CA ARG A 120 3.86 16.89 -9.84
C ARG A 120 2.99 17.64 -8.85
N TYR A 121 1.96 16.95 -8.32
CA TYR A 121 0.94 17.58 -7.48
C TYR A 121 0.87 17.00 -6.07
N SER A 122 1.57 15.92 -5.80
CA SER A 122 1.51 15.18 -4.54
C SER A 122 2.78 14.35 -4.38
N ASP A 123 3.11 13.99 -3.16
CA ASP A 123 4.13 12.98 -2.86
C ASP A 123 3.65 11.55 -3.12
N HIS A 124 2.41 11.38 -3.58
CA HIS A 124 1.85 10.12 -4.05
C HIS A 124 1.50 10.19 -5.54
N ASN A 125 1.69 9.07 -6.22
CA ASN A 125 1.13 8.82 -7.54
C ASN A 125 -0.24 8.15 -7.40
N PRO A 126 -1.23 8.49 -8.23
CA PRO A 126 -2.53 7.82 -8.19
C PRO A 126 -2.40 6.34 -8.56
N VAL A 127 -3.17 5.49 -7.88
CA VAL A 127 -3.25 4.07 -8.21
C VAL A 127 -4.65 3.76 -8.69
N LYS A 128 -4.75 3.31 -9.94
CA LYS A 128 -6.01 3.00 -10.61
C LYS A 128 -6.28 1.50 -10.55
N LEU A 129 -7.48 1.13 -10.16
CA LEU A 129 -7.96 -0.25 -10.17
C LEU A 129 -9.12 -0.39 -11.16
N ARG A 130 -9.05 -1.42 -11.99
CA ARG A 130 -10.17 -1.88 -12.81
C ARG A 130 -10.64 -3.23 -12.26
N TYR A 131 -11.94 -3.34 -12.03
CA TYR A 131 -12.50 -4.55 -11.43
C TYR A 131 -13.92 -4.81 -11.93
N LYS A 132 -14.38 -6.02 -11.68
CA LYS A 132 -15.72 -6.47 -11.97
C LYS A 132 -16.27 -7.23 -10.76
N LEU A 133 -17.51 -6.99 -10.42
CA LEU A 133 -18.21 -7.77 -9.39
C LEU A 133 -18.64 -9.12 -9.98
N LYS A 134 -18.37 -10.17 -9.27
CA LYS A 134 -18.77 -11.53 -9.67
C LYS A 134 -20.23 -11.81 -9.35
#